data_dc1ef825b7832b34a21bcb89870efa84
#
_entry.id   dc1ef825b7832b34a21bcb89870efa84
#
_cell.length_a   1.000
_cell.length_b   1.000
_cell.length_c   1.000
_cell.angle_alpha   90.00
_cell.angle_beta   90.00
_cell.angle_gamma   90.00
#
_symmetry.space_group_name_H-M   'P 1'
#
loop_
_entity.id
_entity.type
_entity.pdbx_description
1 polymer ?
#
loop_
_entity_poly.entity_id
_entity_poly.type
_entity_poly.pdbx_seq_one_letter_code
_entity_poly.pdbx_strand_id
1 'polypeptide(L)'
;MNAVEVADLTLTLGGRSVLRDVSFAVAEREFVGVLGPNGAGKTTLMRAILGLLRPARGSIRVLGAPVAYGNPAVGYMPQMRGTAGMAMRGWDFVASAVAGYRWGLPLLGRAEKQDVARVLALVGATGLAARQLREMSGGERQRLLLAQALLGQPRLLLLDEPLMSLDPHHQHGVVELVRAVQRELGIAVLFSAHELNPLLGALDRVLYLGGGQAALGTVAEVITGPVLSRLYGAPIDVVRLNGRIFVMSGALEMEQDHHRHA
;
A
#
# COMPACT_ATOMS: atom_id res chain seq x y z
N MET A 1 18.11 10.89 -2.44
CA MET A 1 18.29 9.51 -2.97
C MET A 1 16.92 8.91 -3.22
N ASN A 2 16.81 7.89 -4.10
CA ASN A 2 15.54 7.23 -4.36
C ASN A 2 15.39 5.99 -3.48
N ALA A 3 14.19 5.83 -2.90
CA ALA A 3 13.81 4.61 -2.17
C ALA A 3 13.47 3.47 -3.14
N VAL A 4 12.81 3.80 -4.26
CA VAL A 4 12.49 2.86 -5.34
C VAL A 4 12.79 3.52 -6.68
N GLU A 5 13.49 2.81 -7.55
CA GLU A 5 13.70 3.19 -8.96
C GLU A 5 13.23 2.04 -9.84
N VAL A 6 12.41 2.38 -10.81
CA VAL A 6 11.84 1.44 -11.79
C VAL A 6 12.17 1.98 -13.17
N ALA A 7 12.82 1.16 -14.01
CA ALA A 7 13.19 1.52 -15.37
C ALA A 7 12.70 0.46 -16.36
N ASP A 8 11.90 0.90 -17.34
CA ASP A 8 11.36 0.14 -18.48
C ASP A 8 10.73 -1.20 -18.08
N LEU A 9 10.04 -1.17 -16.94
CA LEU A 9 9.53 -2.34 -16.25
C LEU A 9 8.35 -2.97 -16.99
N THR A 10 8.48 -4.24 -17.32
CA THR A 10 7.37 -5.08 -17.78
C THR A 10 7.18 -6.23 -16.80
N LEU A 11 5.97 -6.33 -16.22
CA LEU A 11 5.58 -7.41 -15.32
C LEU A 11 4.53 -8.29 -15.99
N THR A 12 4.71 -9.61 -15.86
CA THR A 12 3.75 -10.61 -16.33
C THR A 12 3.29 -11.50 -15.17
N LEU A 13 2.02 -11.89 -15.19
CA LEU A 13 1.45 -12.82 -14.22
C LEU A 13 0.54 -13.80 -14.96
N GLY A 14 0.79 -15.11 -14.84
CA GLY A 14 0.03 -16.14 -15.54
C GLY A 14 0.02 -15.98 -17.07
N GLY A 15 1.15 -15.54 -17.66
CA GLY A 15 1.28 -15.32 -19.11
C GLY A 15 0.66 -14.01 -19.62
N ARG A 16 0.00 -13.22 -18.76
CA ARG A 16 -0.58 -11.92 -19.14
C ARG A 16 0.30 -10.77 -18.66
N SER A 17 0.51 -9.78 -19.53
CA SER A 17 1.21 -8.55 -19.18
C SER A 17 0.33 -7.70 -18.27
N VAL A 18 0.82 -7.40 -17.05
CA VAL A 18 0.13 -6.59 -16.04
C VAL A 18 0.60 -5.14 -16.10
N LEU A 19 1.92 -4.92 -16.21
CA LEU A 19 2.53 -3.61 -16.44
C LEU A 19 3.44 -3.70 -17.66
N ARG A 20 3.51 -2.64 -18.47
CA ARG A 20 4.27 -2.59 -19.72
C ARG A 20 5.07 -1.30 -19.77
N ASP A 21 6.37 -1.45 -19.86
CA ASP A 21 7.32 -0.37 -20.14
C ASP A 21 7.15 0.83 -19.17
N VAL A 22 7.04 0.54 -17.87
CA VAL A 22 6.76 1.51 -16.82
C VAL A 22 8.06 1.99 -16.21
N SER A 23 8.26 3.31 -16.13
CA SER A 23 9.41 3.93 -15.48
C SER A 23 8.95 5.00 -14.50
N PHE A 24 9.47 4.95 -13.26
CA PHE A 24 9.23 5.95 -12.23
C PHE A 24 10.26 5.86 -11.10
N ALA A 25 10.34 6.91 -10.28
CA ALA A 25 11.18 6.92 -9.08
C ALA A 25 10.43 7.50 -7.89
N VAL A 26 10.56 6.86 -6.74
CA VAL A 26 10.04 7.30 -5.43
C VAL A 26 11.22 7.75 -4.57
N ALA A 27 11.15 8.96 -4.04
CA ALA A 27 12.21 9.50 -3.20
C ALA A 27 12.21 8.88 -1.79
N GLU A 28 13.34 8.99 -1.09
CA GLU A 28 13.37 8.70 0.36
C GLU A 28 12.44 9.65 1.10
N ARG A 29 11.84 9.17 2.19
CA ARG A 29 10.90 9.92 3.04
C ARG A 29 9.63 10.40 2.33
N GLU A 30 9.32 9.85 1.18
CA GLU A 30 8.13 10.21 0.42
C GLU A 30 6.97 9.28 0.74
N PHE A 31 5.76 9.83 0.85
CA PHE A 31 4.52 9.07 0.99
C PHE A 31 3.78 9.05 -0.34
N VAL A 32 3.84 7.91 -1.02
CA VAL A 32 3.22 7.71 -2.34
C VAL A 32 2.01 6.79 -2.24
N GLY A 33 0.85 7.29 -2.70
CA GLY A 33 -0.35 6.46 -2.87
C GLY A 33 -0.28 5.68 -4.19
N VAL A 34 -0.36 4.35 -4.12
CA VAL A 34 -0.43 3.48 -5.30
C VAL A 34 -1.90 3.20 -5.60
N LEU A 35 -2.45 3.86 -6.60
CA LEU A 35 -3.87 3.82 -6.95
C LEU A 35 -4.12 3.11 -8.27
N GLY A 36 -5.36 2.79 -8.54
CA GLY A 36 -5.82 2.15 -9.78
C GLY A 36 -6.88 1.10 -9.53
N PRO A 37 -7.61 0.66 -10.58
CA PRO A 37 -8.68 -0.32 -10.47
C PRO A 37 -8.18 -1.68 -9.98
N ASN A 38 -9.12 -2.58 -9.68
CA ASN A 38 -8.81 -3.97 -9.37
C ASN A 38 -8.11 -4.61 -10.58
N GLY A 39 -7.04 -5.35 -10.32
CA GLY A 39 -6.25 -5.97 -11.38
C GLY A 39 -5.25 -5.04 -12.11
N ALA A 40 -5.17 -3.75 -11.76
CA ALA A 40 -4.22 -2.80 -12.37
C ALA A 40 -2.74 -3.13 -12.08
N GLY A 41 -2.47 -4.06 -11.17
CA GLY A 41 -1.10 -4.50 -10.89
C GLY A 41 -0.49 -3.94 -9.60
N LYS A 42 -1.25 -3.31 -8.71
CA LYS A 42 -0.75 -2.74 -7.45
C LYS A 42 0.01 -3.78 -6.61
N THR A 43 -0.62 -4.88 -6.25
CA THR A 43 0.02 -6.01 -5.52
C THR A 43 1.14 -6.65 -6.32
N THR A 44 1.00 -6.75 -7.65
CA THR A 44 2.04 -7.33 -8.53
C THR A 44 3.30 -6.46 -8.51
N LEU A 45 3.16 -5.14 -8.56
CA LEU A 45 4.26 -4.19 -8.43
C LEU A 45 4.93 -4.31 -7.05
N MET A 46 4.16 -4.36 -5.97
CA MET A 46 4.71 -4.54 -4.62
C MET A 46 5.50 -5.85 -4.48
N ARG A 47 4.98 -6.95 -5.03
CA ARG A 47 5.69 -8.24 -5.06
C ARG A 47 6.98 -8.17 -5.86
N ALA A 48 7.01 -7.41 -6.95
CA ALA A 48 8.23 -7.19 -7.72
C ALA A 48 9.28 -6.37 -6.93
N ILE A 49 8.84 -5.32 -6.21
CA ILE A 49 9.71 -4.52 -5.32
C ILE A 49 10.25 -5.36 -4.15
N LEU A 50 9.48 -6.34 -3.66
CA LEU A 50 9.91 -7.30 -2.64
C LEU A 50 10.85 -8.39 -3.15
N GLY A 51 11.09 -8.47 -4.48
CA GLY A 51 11.87 -9.54 -5.09
C GLY A 51 11.14 -10.89 -5.17
N LEU A 52 9.81 -10.90 -4.93
CA LEU A 52 8.96 -12.09 -5.04
C LEU A 52 8.54 -12.41 -6.48
N LEU A 53 8.66 -11.44 -7.36
CA LEU A 53 8.35 -11.57 -8.79
C LEU A 53 9.48 -10.96 -9.61
N ARG A 54 10.03 -11.72 -10.54
CA ARG A 54 11.05 -11.21 -11.46
C ARG A 54 10.41 -10.47 -12.62
N PRO A 55 10.90 -9.27 -12.98
CA PRO A 55 10.48 -8.58 -14.18
C PRO A 55 10.73 -9.41 -15.44
N ALA A 56 9.80 -9.34 -16.41
CA ALA A 56 10.01 -9.88 -17.75
C ALA A 56 10.97 -8.99 -18.56
N ARG A 57 10.95 -7.66 -18.31
CA ARG A 57 11.88 -6.67 -18.86
C ARG A 57 12.08 -5.55 -17.85
N GLY A 58 13.16 -4.77 -18.07
CA GLY A 58 13.49 -3.63 -17.23
C GLY A 58 14.14 -4.02 -15.90
N SER A 59 14.21 -3.07 -14.99
CA SER A 59 14.88 -3.26 -13.70
C SER A 59 14.19 -2.52 -12.58
N ILE A 60 14.39 -3.02 -11.35
CA ILE A 60 13.96 -2.38 -10.11
C ILE A 60 15.18 -2.26 -9.20
N ARG A 61 15.37 -1.07 -8.63
CA ARG A 61 16.34 -0.83 -7.55
C ARG A 61 15.59 -0.37 -6.31
N VAL A 62 16.00 -0.87 -5.16
CA VAL A 62 15.43 -0.52 -3.85
C VAL A 62 16.57 -0.02 -2.97
N LEU A 63 16.44 1.22 -2.47
CA LEU A 63 17.45 1.90 -1.65
C LEU A 63 18.84 1.91 -2.29
N GLY A 64 18.87 2.12 -3.63
CA GLY A 64 20.10 2.20 -4.42
C GLY A 64 20.70 0.84 -4.84
N ALA A 65 20.17 -0.31 -4.34
CA ALA A 65 20.63 -1.65 -4.72
C ALA A 65 19.64 -2.36 -5.65
N PRO A 66 20.07 -3.30 -6.50
CA PRO A 66 19.15 -4.18 -7.21
C PRO A 66 18.20 -4.88 -6.24
N VAL A 67 16.94 -5.08 -6.67
CA VAL A 67 15.95 -5.76 -5.84
C VAL A 67 16.41 -7.15 -5.43
N ALA A 68 16.25 -7.48 -4.15
CA ALA A 68 16.57 -8.78 -3.56
C ALA A 68 15.44 -9.25 -2.66
N TYR A 69 15.15 -10.55 -2.71
CA TYR A 69 14.20 -11.17 -1.79
C TYR A 69 14.72 -11.11 -0.35
N GLY A 70 13.82 -10.81 0.59
CA GLY A 70 14.17 -10.78 2.03
C GLY A 70 15.01 -9.57 2.45
N ASN A 71 14.96 -8.45 1.72
CA ASN A 71 15.65 -7.23 2.10
C ASN A 71 15.12 -6.69 3.45
N PRO A 72 15.92 -6.69 4.54
CA PRO A 72 15.47 -6.29 5.87
C PRO A 72 15.14 -4.79 5.98
N ALA A 73 15.61 -3.98 5.02
CA ALA A 73 15.28 -2.57 4.97
C ALA A 73 13.90 -2.27 4.36
N VAL A 74 13.15 -3.30 3.97
CA VAL A 74 11.80 -3.18 3.41
C VAL A 74 10.80 -3.86 4.35
N GLY A 75 9.91 -3.06 4.95
CA GLY A 75 8.75 -3.55 5.68
C GLY A 75 7.58 -3.80 4.73
N TYR A 76 6.85 -4.86 4.94
CA TYR A 76 5.68 -5.19 4.12
C TYR A 76 4.48 -5.58 4.97
N MET A 77 3.36 -4.92 4.70
CA MET A 77 2.06 -5.27 5.24
C MET A 77 1.20 -5.82 4.11
N PRO A 78 0.95 -7.14 4.07
CA PRO A 78 0.12 -7.76 3.04
C PRO A 78 -1.35 -7.42 3.22
N GLN A 79 -2.11 -7.55 2.14
CA GLN A 79 -3.56 -7.51 2.18
C GLN A 79 -4.08 -8.60 3.15
N MET A 80 -4.83 -8.17 4.17
CA MET A 80 -5.36 -9.11 5.17
C MET A 80 -6.42 -10.05 4.59
N ARG A 81 -6.15 -11.35 4.67
CA ARG A 81 -7.15 -12.39 4.50
C ARG A 81 -7.13 -13.29 5.74
N GLY A 82 -8.11 -13.13 6.64
CA GLY A 82 -8.45 -14.20 7.59
C GLY A 82 -7.65 -14.33 8.89
N THR A 83 -7.30 -13.25 9.60
CA THR A 83 -6.84 -13.34 11.01
C THR A 83 -7.99 -13.41 12.01
N ALA A 84 -9.24 -13.32 11.56
CA ALA A 84 -10.41 -13.51 12.40
C ALA A 84 -10.44 -14.96 12.92
N GLY A 85 -10.36 -15.13 14.26
CA GLY A 85 -10.39 -16.45 14.90
C GLY A 85 -9.05 -16.93 15.49
N MET A 86 -7.94 -16.25 15.27
CA MET A 86 -6.67 -16.61 15.91
C MET A 86 -6.70 -16.36 17.41
N ALA A 87 -6.49 -17.42 18.21
CA ALA A 87 -6.37 -17.36 19.68
C ALA A 87 -4.95 -16.93 20.13
N MET A 88 -4.26 -16.12 19.30
CA MET A 88 -2.92 -15.62 19.58
C MET A 88 -2.99 -14.24 20.22
N ARG A 89 -2.11 -13.93 21.18
CA ARG A 89 -2.01 -12.60 21.77
C ARG A 89 -1.35 -11.62 20.84
N GLY A 90 -1.67 -10.34 20.97
CA GLY A 90 -1.10 -9.27 20.11
C GLY A 90 0.44 -9.24 20.15
N TRP A 91 1.04 -9.44 21.35
CA TRP A 91 2.49 -9.57 21.48
C TRP A 91 3.05 -10.72 20.63
N ASP A 92 2.48 -11.93 20.79
CA ASP A 92 2.95 -13.14 20.11
C ASP A 92 2.78 -13.02 18.60
N PHE A 93 1.69 -12.36 18.16
CA PHE A 93 1.45 -12.06 16.77
C PHE A 93 2.53 -11.16 16.17
N VAL A 94 2.88 -10.05 16.84
CA VAL A 94 3.94 -9.17 16.35
C VAL A 94 5.29 -9.88 16.42
N ALA A 95 5.58 -10.60 17.50
CA ALA A 95 6.80 -11.33 17.71
C ALA A 95 7.04 -12.46 16.69
N SER A 96 5.97 -13.07 16.15
CA SER A 96 6.08 -14.15 15.17
C SER A 96 6.81 -13.73 13.88
N ALA A 97 6.75 -12.45 13.51
CA ALA A 97 7.47 -11.94 12.33
C ALA A 97 9.00 -11.83 12.55
N VAL A 98 9.46 -11.69 13.80
CA VAL A 98 10.89 -11.66 14.12
C VAL A 98 11.54 -13.04 13.92
N ALA A 99 10.81 -14.11 14.24
CA ALA A 99 11.34 -15.48 14.27
C ALA A 99 11.08 -16.28 12.99
N GLY A 100 10.39 -15.70 12.01
CA GLY A 100 9.87 -16.42 10.83
C GLY A 100 10.91 -17.12 9.93
N TYR A 101 12.21 -16.88 10.13
CA TYR A 101 13.30 -17.54 9.39
C TYR A 101 14.13 -18.52 10.24
N ARG A 102 13.81 -18.65 11.54
CA ARG A 102 14.56 -19.55 12.45
C ARG A 102 13.81 -20.86 12.68
N TRP A 103 14.45 -21.96 12.38
CA TRP A 103 13.99 -23.29 12.75
C TRP A 103 14.30 -23.55 14.24
N GLY A 104 13.28 -23.95 15.00
CA GLY A 104 13.42 -24.28 16.42
C GLY A 104 12.47 -23.52 17.34
N LEU A 105 12.65 -23.63 18.66
CA LEU A 105 11.90 -22.84 19.64
C LEU A 105 12.30 -21.37 19.50
N PRO A 106 11.37 -20.46 19.17
CA PRO A 106 11.67 -19.05 18.96
C PRO A 106 11.85 -18.33 20.30
N LEU A 107 13.00 -18.53 20.94
CA LEU A 107 13.38 -17.75 22.11
C LEU A 107 13.85 -16.38 21.61
N LEU A 108 13.01 -15.37 21.77
CA LEU A 108 13.36 -13.99 21.46
C LEU A 108 14.46 -13.50 22.41
N GLY A 109 15.54 -12.99 21.86
CA GLY A 109 16.57 -12.29 22.60
C GLY A 109 16.08 -10.96 23.18
N ARG A 110 16.91 -10.34 24.01
CA ARG A 110 16.56 -9.05 24.66
C ARG A 110 16.31 -7.94 23.63
N ALA A 111 17.15 -7.85 22.60
CA ALA A 111 17.02 -6.84 21.54
C ALA A 111 15.71 -7.03 20.73
N GLU A 112 15.36 -8.27 20.40
CA GLU A 112 14.14 -8.60 19.68
C GLU A 112 12.88 -8.25 20.50
N LYS A 113 12.88 -8.56 21.80
CA LYS A 113 11.80 -8.16 22.72
C LYS A 113 11.66 -6.65 22.83
N GLN A 114 12.77 -5.93 22.87
CA GLN A 114 12.78 -4.46 22.88
C GLN A 114 12.23 -3.89 21.56
N ASP A 115 12.55 -4.49 20.41
CA ASP A 115 12.04 -4.06 19.12
C ASP A 115 10.53 -4.29 19.00
N VAL A 116 10.00 -5.43 19.46
CA VAL A 116 8.55 -5.69 19.54
C VAL A 116 7.87 -4.65 20.44
N ALA A 117 8.42 -4.35 21.61
CA ALA A 117 7.86 -3.33 22.50
C ALA A 117 7.87 -1.92 21.83
N ARG A 118 8.96 -1.57 21.17
CA ARG A 118 9.12 -0.31 20.43
C ARG A 118 8.05 -0.16 19.35
N VAL A 119 7.87 -1.15 18.48
CA VAL A 119 6.88 -1.05 17.40
C VAL A 119 5.45 -1.02 17.90
N LEU A 120 5.13 -1.77 18.99
CA LEU A 120 3.81 -1.69 19.64
C LEU A 120 3.52 -0.29 20.20
N ALA A 121 4.52 0.34 20.83
CA ALA A 121 4.39 1.70 21.32
C ALA A 121 4.21 2.70 20.16
N LEU A 122 5.01 2.58 19.10
CA LEU A 122 4.99 3.45 17.94
C LEU A 122 3.61 3.49 17.24
N VAL A 123 2.93 2.34 17.15
CA VAL A 123 1.59 2.28 16.55
C VAL A 123 0.45 2.46 17.58
N GLY A 124 0.76 2.82 18.82
CA GLY A 124 -0.22 2.98 19.89
C GLY A 124 -0.97 1.68 20.26
N ALA A 125 -0.29 0.54 20.15
CA ALA A 125 -0.86 -0.80 20.37
C ALA A 125 -0.33 -1.50 21.64
N THR A 126 0.34 -0.80 22.55
CA THR A 126 0.88 -1.39 23.79
C THR A 126 -0.21 -2.09 24.61
N GLY A 127 -1.40 -1.51 24.73
CA GLY A 127 -2.54 -2.10 25.44
C GLY A 127 -3.12 -3.34 24.75
N LEU A 128 -2.77 -3.61 23.49
CA LEU A 128 -3.22 -4.77 22.72
C LEU A 128 -2.30 -5.97 22.90
N ALA A 129 -1.12 -5.80 23.48
CA ALA A 129 -0.09 -6.85 23.61
C ALA A 129 -0.61 -8.12 24.31
N ALA A 130 -1.39 -7.98 25.37
CA ALA A 130 -1.94 -9.11 26.16
C ALA A 130 -3.29 -9.64 25.64
N ARG A 131 -4.00 -8.88 24.79
CA ARG A 131 -5.33 -9.25 24.27
C ARG A 131 -5.23 -10.27 23.14
N GLN A 132 -6.23 -11.09 22.95
CA GLN A 132 -6.30 -12.06 21.85
C GLN A 132 -6.78 -11.38 20.56
N LEU A 133 -6.22 -11.76 19.40
CA LEU A 133 -6.57 -11.18 18.11
C LEU A 133 -8.07 -11.32 17.76
N ARG A 134 -8.70 -12.44 18.18
CA ARG A 134 -10.13 -12.68 17.98
C ARG A 134 -11.03 -11.66 18.70
N GLU A 135 -10.53 -11.03 19.74
CA GLU A 135 -11.26 -10.03 20.56
C GLU A 135 -11.03 -8.59 20.07
N MET A 136 -10.21 -8.42 19.05
CA MET A 136 -9.82 -7.12 18.52
C MET A 136 -10.70 -6.69 17.36
N SER A 137 -10.93 -5.39 17.26
CA SER A 137 -11.54 -4.74 16.09
C SER A 137 -10.64 -4.85 14.85
N GLY A 138 -11.19 -4.57 13.68
CA GLY A 138 -10.42 -4.50 12.43
C GLY A 138 -9.25 -3.51 12.51
N GLY A 139 -9.50 -2.31 13.05
CA GLY A 139 -8.48 -1.26 13.21
C GLY A 139 -7.39 -1.64 14.21
N GLU A 140 -7.73 -2.30 15.33
CA GLU A 140 -6.74 -2.80 16.30
C GLU A 140 -5.82 -3.84 15.65
N ARG A 141 -6.38 -4.76 14.86
CA ARG A 141 -5.58 -5.75 14.09
C ARG A 141 -4.68 -5.09 13.05
N GLN A 142 -5.17 -4.04 12.37
CA GLN A 142 -4.37 -3.27 11.42
C GLN A 142 -3.14 -2.62 12.09
N ARG A 143 -3.31 -2.09 13.31
CA ARG A 143 -2.16 -1.56 14.09
C ARG A 143 -1.12 -2.63 14.37
N LEU A 144 -1.52 -3.85 14.73
CA LEU A 144 -0.58 -4.95 14.95
C LEU A 144 0.14 -5.39 13.68
N LEU A 145 -0.54 -5.40 12.53
CA LEU A 145 0.09 -5.68 11.23
C LEU A 145 1.08 -4.60 10.84
N LEU A 146 0.73 -3.33 11.06
CA LEU A 146 1.66 -2.23 10.86
C LEU A 146 2.87 -2.37 11.79
N ALA A 147 2.67 -2.76 13.07
CA ALA A 147 3.77 -3.05 13.99
C ALA A 147 4.69 -4.15 13.45
N GLN A 148 4.15 -5.25 12.91
CA GLN A 148 4.96 -6.30 12.27
C GLN A 148 5.80 -5.76 11.11
N ALA A 149 5.20 -4.93 10.24
CA ALA A 149 5.89 -4.36 9.09
C ALA A 149 7.00 -3.36 9.48
N LEU A 150 6.98 -2.84 10.70
CA LEU A 150 7.95 -1.88 11.26
C LEU A 150 9.09 -2.53 12.07
N LEU A 151 9.05 -3.85 12.27
CA LEU A 151 10.15 -4.58 12.90
C LEU A 151 11.43 -4.45 12.07
N GLY A 152 12.58 -4.44 12.76
CA GLY A 152 13.87 -4.32 12.09
C GLY A 152 14.17 -2.93 11.51
N GLN A 153 13.35 -1.92 11.80
CA GLN A 153 13.55 -0.52 11.40
C GLN A 153 13.70 -0.34 9.87
N PRO A 154 12.68 -0.69 9.08
CA PRO A 154 12.75 -0.57 7.63
C PRO A 154 12.93 0.90 7.21
N ARG A 155 13.54 1.11 6.03
CA ARG A 155 13.66 2.42 5.35
C ARG A 155 12.61 2.63 4.27
N LEU A 156 11.97 1.55 3.82
CA LEU A 156 10.85 1.53 2.88
C LEU A 156 9.72 0.68 3.46
N LEU A 157 8.51 1.21 3.48
CA LEU A 157 7.30 0.53 3.94
C LEU A 157 6.33 0.35 2.77
N LEU A 158 5.96 -0.89 2.50
CA LEU A 158 4.97 -1.26 1.50
C LEU A 158 3.69 -1.73 2.20
N LEU A 159 2.57 -1.06 1.93
CA LEU A 159 1.27 -1.36 2.53
C LEU A 159 0.28 -1.75 1.42
N ASP A 160 -0.12 -3.02 1.38
CA ASP A 160 -1.01 -3.53 0.35
C ASP A 160 -2.46 -3.55 0.82
N GLU A 161 -3.22 -2.55 0.37
CA GLU A 161 -4.64 -2.32 0.67
C GLU A 161 -4.97 -2.33 2.18
N PRO A 162 -4.25 -1.57 3.02
CA PRO A 162 -4.43 -1.60 4.47
C PRO A 162 -5.77 -1.03 4.95
N LEU A 163 -6.53 -0.35 4.09
CA LEU A 163 -7.84 0.21 4.43
C LEU A 163 -9.01 -0.74 4.11
N MET A 164 -8.73 -1.89 3.49
CA MET A 164 -9.77 -2.83 3.09
C MET A 164 -10.55 -3.34 4.30
N SER A 165 -11.87 -3.36 4.19
CA SER A 165 -12.79 -3.80 5.25
C SER A 165 -12.86 -2.90 6.50
N LEU A 166 -12.31 -1.69 6.45
CA LEU A 166 -12.49 -0.69 7.49
C LEU A 166 -13.59 0.30 7.08
N ASP A 167 -14.39 0.71 8.06
CA ASP A 167 -15.31 1.83 7.85
C ASP A 167 -14.57 3.17 7.65
N PRO A 168 -15.19 4.18 7.03
CA PRO A 168 -14.54 5.45 6.69
C PRO A 168 -13.88 6.17 7.86
N HIS A 169 -14.45 6.07 9.06
CA HIS A 169 -13.90 6.71 10.25
C HIS A 169 -12.56 6.08 10.67
N HIS A 170 -12.49 4.74 10.65
CA HIS A 170 -11.27 4.00 10.97
C HIS A 170 -10.19 4.11 9.88
N GLN A 171 -10.60 4.25 8.61
CA GLN A 171 -9.67 4.45 7.50
C GLN A 171 -8.79 5.69 7.71
N HIS A 172 -9.40 6.82 8.10
CA HIS A 172 -8.67 8.07 8.34
C HIS A 172 -7.62 7.92 9.44
N GLY A 173 -8.00 7.29 10.57
CA GLY A 173 -7.07 7.04 11.68
C GLY A 173 -5.87 6.15 11.30
N VAL A 174 -6.05 5.18 10.40
CA VAL A 174 -4.93 4.35 9.89
C VAL A 174 -4.00 5.18 9.00
N VAL A 175 -4.55 6.02 8.12
CA VAL A 175 -3.74 6.87 7.24
C VAL A 175 -2.92 7.88 8.05
N GLU A 176 -3.55 8.54 9.03
CA GLU A 176 -2.86 9.48 9.93
C GLU A 176 -1.74 8.79 10.73
N LEU A 177 -2.01 7.59 11.25
CA LEU A 177 -1.01 6.81 11.96
C LEU A 177 0.19 6.48 11.05
N VAL A 178 -0.05 5.99 9.84
CA VAL A 178 1.04 5.69 8.89
C VAL A 178 1.82 6.96 8.54
N ARG A 179 1.15 8.10 8.35
CA ARG A 179 1.82 9.37 8.07
C ARG A 179 2.65 9.86 9.26
N ALA A 180 2.16 9.70 10.49
CA ALA A 180 2.92 10.03 11.68
C ALA A 180 4.19 9.16 11.81
N VAL A 181 4.05 7.85 11.64
CA VAL A 181 5.17 6.88 11.65
C VAL A 181 6.18 7.21 10.55
N GLN A 182 5.71 7.52 9.35
CA GLN A 182 6.56 7.87 8.21
C GLN A 182 7.42 9.10 8.52
N ARG A 183 6.83 10.13 9.13
CA ARG A 183 7.54 11.36 9.52
C ARG A 183 8.53 11.13 10.67
N GLU A 184 8.11 10.39 11.68
CA GLU A 184 8.92 10.09 12.87
C GLU A 184 10.17 9.27 12.51
N LEU A 185 10.01 8.24 11.68
CA LEU A 185 11.10 7.37 11.26
C LEU A 185 11.87 7.88 10.02
N GLY A 186 11.34 8.86 9.30
CA GLY A 186 11.94 9.36 8.07
C GLY A 186 12.02 8.32 6.96
N ILE A 187 11.03 7.41 6.86
CA ILE A 187 10.99 6.31 5.89
C ILE A 187 10.17 6.69 4.65
N ALA A 188 10.39 5.99 3.54
CA ALA A 188 9.51 6.05 2.38
C ALA A 188 8.32 5.11 2.55
N VAL A 189 7.14 5.49 2.03
CA VAL A 189 5.92 4.69 2.10
C VAL A 189 5.28 4.56 0.72
N LEU A 190 5.01 3.33 0.28
CA LEU A 190 4.07 3.04 -0.81
C LEU A 190 2.81 2.43 -0.22
N PHE A 191 1.71 3.15 -0.35
CA PHE A 191 0.43 2.80 0.23
C PHE A 191 -0.58 2.48 -0.87
N SER A 192 -0.92 1.20 -1.11
CA SER A 192 -1.94 0.89 -2.10
C SER A 192 -3.35 1.07 -1.55
N ALA A 193 -4.22 1.63 -2.37
CA ALA A 193 -5.62 1.81 -2.06
C ALA A 193 -6.49 1.76 -3.32
N HIS A 194 -7.79 1.53 -3.13
CA HIS A 194 -8.79 1.66 -4.19
C HIS A 194 -9.32 3.09 -4.29
N GLU A 195 -9.41 3.77 -3.16
CA GLU A 195 -9.97 5.11 -3.06
C GLU A 195 -8.89 6.13 -2.71
N LEU A 196 -8.92 7.26 -3.39
CA LEU A 196 -7.99 8.36 -3.18
C LEU A 196 -8.36 9.19 -1.93
N ASN A 197 -9.65 9.43 -1.71
CA ASN A 197 -10.12 10.43 -0.75
C ASN A 197 -9.59 10.24 0.69
N PRO A 198 -9.52 9.04 1.26
CA PRO A 198 -8.93 8.84 2.59
C PRO A 198 -7.46 9.26 2.69
N LEU A 199 -6.74 9.27 1.57
CA LEU A 199 -5.30 9.50 1.51
C LEU A 199 -4.93 10.96 1.24
N LEU A 200 -5.85 11.80 0.75
CA LEU A 200 -5.55 13.14 0.21
C LEU A 200 -4.68 14.01 1.12
N GLY A 201 -4.91 13.97 2.44
CA GLY A 201 -4.16 14.77 3.42
C GLY A 201 -2.77 14.21 3.76
N ALA A 202 -2.46 12.98 3.35
CA ALA A 202 -1.22 12.29 3.69
C ALA A 202 -0.25 12.16 2.53
N LEU A 203 -0.72 12.25 1.28
CA LEU A 203 0.08 11.99 0.09
C LEU A 203 1.02 13.13 -0.26
N ASP A 204 2.26 12.80 -0.59
CA ASP A 204 3.17 13.69 -1.30
C ASP A 204 2.97 13.56 -2.82
N ARG A 205 2.89 12.30 -3.34
CA ARG A 205 2.55 12.00 -4.74
C ARG A 205 1.65 10.78 -4.88
N VAL A 206 1.11 10.60 -6.07
CA VAL A 206 0.27 9.47 -6.49
C VAL A 206 0.95 8.74 -7.63
N LEU A 207 1.07 7.43 -7.50
CA LEU A 207 1.38 6.49 -8.59
C LEU A 207 0.06 5.84 -9.02
N TYR A 208 -0.48 6.27 -10.14
CA TYR A 208 -1.71 5.69 -10.68
C TYR A 208 -1.41 4.63 -11.73
N LEU A 209 -1.94 3.43 -11.53
CA LEU A 209 -1.78 2.29 -12.44
C LEU A 209 -3.10 2.04 -13.20
N GLY A 210 -3.02 1.88 -14.52
CA GLY A 210 -4.18 1.59 -15.36
C GLY A 210 -3.77 1.18 -16.77
N GLY A 211 -4.51 0.28 -17.42
CA GLY A 211 -4.24 -0.17 -18.80
C GLY A 211 -2.85 -0.78 -19.03
N GLY A 212 -2.18 -1.22 -17.96
CA GLY A 212 -0.79 -1.69 -18.02
C GLY A 212 0.25 -0.58 -18.01
N GLN A 213 -0.17 0.68 -17.85
CA GLN A 213 0.69 1.87 -17.77
C GLN A 213 0.69 2.45 -16.34
N ALA A 214 1.55 3.44 -16.11
CA ALA A 214 1.62 4.18 -14.86
C ALA A 214 1.79 5.67 -15.08
N ALA A 215 1.29 6.48 -14.14
CA ALA A 215 1.57 7.90 -14.04
C ALA A 215 1.94 8.24 -12.59
N LEU A 216 3.08 8.90 -12.38
CA LEU A 216 3.53 9.38 -11.07
C LEU A 216 3.62 10.90 -11.07
N GLY A 217 3.04 11.54 -10.07
CA GLY A 217 3.06 12.99 -9.89
C GLY A 217 2.25 13.41 -8.68
N THR A 218 2.05 14.69 -8.48
CA THR A 218 1.13 15.22 -7.46
C THR A 218 -0.31 14.81 -7.78
N VAL A 219 -1.19 14.86 -6.79
CA VAL A 219 -2.63 14.61 -6.99
C VAL A 219 -3.20 15.52 -8.10
N ALA A 220 -2.72 16.77 -8.17
CA ALA A 220 -3.20 17.74 -9.17
C ALA A 220 -2.76 17.38 -10.59
N GLU A 221 -1.58 16.81 -10.76
CA GLU A 221 -1.03 16.42 -12.08
C GLU A 221 -1.62 15.11 -12.58
N VAL A 222 -1.76 14.12 -11.70
CA VAL A 222 -2.14 12.74 -12.09
C VAL A 222 -3.64 12.55 -12.12
N ILE A 223 -4.38 13.08 -11.14
CA ILE A 223 -5.83 12.89 -11.03
C ILE A 223 -6.55 13.96 -11.85
N THR A 224 -6.47 13.78 -13.16
CA THR A 224 -7.09 14.64 -14.18
C THR A 224 -7.77 13.79 -15.24
N GLY A 225 -8.85 14.34 -15.86
CA GLY A 225 -9.57 13.63 -16.93
C GLY A 225 -8.63 13.12 -18.04
N PRO A 226 -7.75 13.96 -18.63
CA PRO A 226 -6.85 13.52 -19.70
C PRO A 226 -5.89 12.40 -19.30
N VAL A 227 -5.27 12.47 -18.11
CA VAL A 227 -4.33 11.43 -17.63
C VAL A 227 -5.06 10.13 -17.38
N LEU A 228 -6.19 10.18 -16.65
CA LEU A 228 -6.93 8.97 -16.32
C LEU A 228 -7.58 8.35 -17.57
N SER A 229 -8.14 9.15 -18.50
CA SER A 229 -8.68 8.64 -19.77
C SER A 229 -7.63 7.88 -20.58
N ARG A 230 -6.39 8.38 -20.63
CA ARG A 230 -5.28 7.67 -21.28
C ARG A 230 -4.98 6.34 -20.59
N LEU A 231 -4.95 6.30 -19.24
CA LEU A 231 -4.66 5.09 -18.45
C LEU A 231 -5.80 4.06 -18.51
N TYR A 232 -7.04 4.50 -18.63
CA TYR A 232 -8.19 3.61 -18.73
C TYR A 232 -8.50 3.17 -20.18
N GLY A 233 -8.03 3.94 -21.17
CA GLY A 233 -8.39 3.74 -22.58
C GLY A 233 -9.85 4.11 -22.88
N ALA A 234 -10.50 4.90 -22.01
CA ALA A 234 -11.89 5.34 -22.11
C ALA A 234 -12.04 6.74 -21.50
N PRO A 235 -13.04 7.54 -21.92
CA PRO A 235 -13.29 8.85 -21.32
C PRO A 235 -13.53 8.75 -19.81
N ILE A 236 -12.79 9.54 -19.05
CA ILE A 236 -12.92 9.65 -17.59
C ILE A 236 -13.08 11.11 -17.21
N ASP A 237 -14.11 11.39 -16.42
CA ASP A 237 -14.34 12.69 -15.80
C ASP A 237 -13.86 12.71 -14.36
N VAL A 238 -13.25 13.82 -13.98
CA VAL A 238 -12.78 14.07 -12.61
C VAL A 238 -13.47 15.29 -12.06
N VAL A 239 -14.31 15.08 -11.06
CA VAL A 239 -15.05 16.14 -10.36
C VAL A 239 -14.46 16.36 -8.99
N ARG A 240 -14.23 17.64 -8.65
CA ARG A 240 -13.77 18.06 -7.32
C ARG A 240 -14.91 18.78 -6.62
N LEU A 241 -15.37 18.25 -5.48
CA LEU A 241 -16.47 18.79 -4.71
C LEU A 241 -16.15 18.73 -3.21
N ASN A 242 -16.23 19.85 -2.52
CA ASN A 242 -16.02 19.95 -1.06
C ASN A 242 -14.72 19.25 -0.58
N GLY A 243 -13.61 19.45 -1.31
CA GLY A 243 -12.31 18.84 -0.97
C GLY A 243 -12.20 17.34 -1.29
N ARG A 244 -13.24 16.73 -1.88
CA ARG A 244 -13.22 15.34 -2.36
C ARG A 244 -13.03 15.29 -3.86
N ILE A 245 -12.48 14.19 -4.33
CA ILE A 245 -12.24 13.93 -5.75
C ILE A 245 -13.04 12.69 -6.14
N PHE A 246 -13.85 12.82 -7.19
CA PHE A 246 -14.65 11.75 -7.76
C PHE A 246 -14.17 11.47 -9.18
N VAL A 247 -13.90 10.19 -9.45
CA VAL A 247 -13.50 9.70 -10.77
C VAL A 247 -14.68 8.92 -11.34
N MET A 248 -15.21 9.37 -12.46
CA MET A 248 -16.40 8.80 -13.09
C MET A 248 -16.08 8.37 -14.52
N SER A 249 -16.65 7.25 -14.97
CA SER A 249 -16.63 6.89 -16.37
C SER A 249 -17.53 7.85 -17.16
N GLY A 250 -17.01 8.48 -18.20
CA GLY A 250 -17.75 9.43 -19.04
C GLY A 250 -18.86 8.81 -19.93
N ALA A 251 -19.15 7.53 -19.75
CA ALA A 251 -20.23 6.83 -20.48
C ALA A 251 -21.56 6.85 -19.70
N LEU A 252 -21.98 8.01 -19.22
CA LEU A 252 -23.40 8.26 -18.93
C LEU A 252 -24.03 8.76 -20.24
N GLU A 253 -24.42 7.84 -21.13
CA GLU A 253 -25.48 8.14 -22.10
C GLU A 253 -26.71 8.54 -21.31
N MET A 254 -27.07 9.83 -21.35
CA MET A 254 -28.43 10.26 -20.99
C MET A 254 -29.36 9.57 -21.96
N GLU A 255 -30.10 8.55 -21.52
CA GLU A 255 -31.30 8.09 -22.21
C GLU A 255 -32.21 9.30 -22.34
N GLN A 256 -32.21 9.91 -23.53
CA GLN A 256 -33.24 10.85 -23.94
C GLN A 256 -34.50 10.06 -24.13
N ASP A 257 -35.35 10.11 -23.13
CA ASP A 257 -36.72 9.61 -23.15
C ASP A 257 -37.47 10.38 -24.28
N HIS A 258 -37.50 9.81 -25.46
CA HIS A 258 -38.38 10.25 -26.56
C HIS A 258 -39.78 9.69 -26.31
N HIS A 259 -40.48 10.26 -25.35
CA HIS A 259 -41.95 10.20 -25.37
C HIS A 259 -42.44 11.04 -26.55
N ARG A 260 -42.59 10.41 -27.73
CA ARG A 260 -43.47 10.90 -28.78
C ARG A 260 -44.89 10.38 -28.48
N HIS A 261 -45.71 11.28 -27.98
CA HIS A 261 -47.15 11.14 -28.10
C HIS A 261 -47.55 11.20 -29.59
N ALA A 262 -48.24 10.16 -30.07
CA ALA A 262 -49.15 10.21 -31.19
C ALA A 262 -50.43 9.44 -30.82
#